data_b4bb133fbd582ee606e629c3a0abd476
#
_entry.id   b4bb133fbd582ee606e629c3a0abd476
#
_cell.length_a   1.000
_cell.length_b   1.000
_cell.length_c   1.000
_cell.angle_alpha   90.00
_cell.angle_beta   90.00
_cell.angle_gamma   90.00
#
_symmetry.space_group_name_H-M   'P 1'
#
loop_
_entity.id
_entity.type
_entity.pdbx_description
1 polymer ?
#
loop_
_entity_poly.entity_id
_entity_poly.type
_entity_poly.pdbx_seq_one_letter_code
_entity_poly.pdbx_strand_id
1 'polypeptide(L)'
;IQTEKEEKIAVPAEYCMGSVRSIAVADLHLEHLIYDFEINGKTVMDPCAHAIMGRQVWNDSSRSRQQYEVHGAFDVQEFDWGEDVCPEIPREQMIMYKLHVRGFTMDSGTRSVPGTFRALMNRIPYLKKLGVTTVELMPVYEFEEIELPKQQKLPEYIRWKEKQTDQIRPAEKIKKVPRKVNYWGYEPGNYFAVKASYAADPLHASREFRMLIHRL
;
A
#
# COMPACT_ATOMS: atom_id res chain seq x y z
N ILE A 1 6.74 -15.95 5.81
CA ILE A 1 7.75 -17.00 5.65
C ILE A 1 8.64 -16.51 4.53
N GLN A 2 9.78 -15.95 4.88
CA GLN A 2 10.84 -15.66 3.93
C GLN A 2 11.31 -17.00 3.36
N THR A 3 11.37 -17.09 2.04
CA THR A 3 12.23 -18.12 1.44
C THR A 3 13.64 -17.82 1.92
N GLU A 4 14.26 -18.76 2.60
CA GLU A 4 15.53 -18.59 3.31
C GLU A 4 16.74 -18.32 2.37
N LYS A 5 16.53 -18.10 1.07
CA LYS A 5 17.60 -17.92 0.11
C LYS A 5 17.24 -16.88 -0.95
N GLU A 6 18.02 -15.81 -0.96
CA GLU A 6 18.01 -14.84 -2.05
C GLU A 6 18.64 -15.49 -3.28
N GLU A 7 17.96 -15.42 -4.41
CA GLU A 7 18.46 -15.87 -5.71
C GLU A 7 18.46 -14.70 -6.70
N LYS A 8 19.59 -14.49 -7.38
CA LYS A 8 19.74 -13.48 -8.42
C LYS A 8 19.67 -14.12 -9.80
N ILE A 9 18.68 -13.71 -10.57
CA ILE A 9 18.45 -14.17 -11.93
C ILE A 9 18.85 -13.05 -12.88
N ALA A 10 19.91 -13.27 -13.67
CA ALA A 10 20.34 -12.31 -14.68
C ALA A 10 19.38 -12.34 -15.88
N VAL A 11 18.99 -11.15 -16.38
CA VAL A 11 18.29 -11.03 -17.66
C VAL A 11 19.34 -10.73 -18.74
N PRO A 12 19.71 -11.70 -19.59
CA PRO A 12 20.74 -11.54 -20.59
C PRO A 12 20.40 -10.45 -21.62
N ALA A 13 21.43 -9.84 -22.20
CA ALA A 13 21.25 -8.76 -23.18
C ALA A 13 20.56 -9.22 -24.47
N GLU A 14 20.71 -10.49 -24.84
CA GLU A 14 20.05 -11.10 -26.00
C GLU A 14 18.52 -11.19 -25.85
N TYR A 15 18.01 -11.19 -24.64
CA TYR A 15 16.56 -11.16 -24.37
C TYR A 15 16.02 -9.74 -24.32
N CYS A 16 16.42 -8.94 -25.30
CA CYS A 16 16.05 -7.53 -25.41
C CYS A 16 15.29 -7.28 -26.71
N MET A 17 14.14 -6.63 -26.59
CA MET A 17 13.40 -6.10 -27.73
C MET A 17 13.19 -4.59 -27.57
N GLY A 18 13.98 -3.80 -28.27
CA GLY A 18 14.06 -2.36 -28.05
C GLY A 18 14.61 -2.02 -26.66
N SER A 19 13.84 -1.33 -25.85
CA SER A 19 14.18 -1.00 -24.44
C SER A 19 13.66 -2.03 -23.42
N VAL A 20 12.90 -3.03 -23.86
CA VAL A 20 12.28 -4.04 -23.00
C VAL A 20 13.20 -5.25 -22.88
N ARG A 21 13.46 -5.66 -21.65
CA ARG A 21 14.15 -6.92 -21.35
C ARG A 21 13.17 -7.88 -20.69
N SER A 22 13.19 -9.15 -21.10
CA SER A 22 12.28 -10.15 -20.56
C SER A 22 12.99 -11.48 -20.35
N ILE A 23 12.55 -12.23 -19.36
CA ILE A 23 12.98 -13.60 -19.09
C ILE A 23 11.78 -14.38 -18.57
N ALA A 24 11.67 -15.65 -18.94
CA ALA A 24 10.75 -16.59 -18.35
C ALA A 24 11.49 -17.44 -17.31
N VAL A 25 10.94 -17.52 -16.11
CA VAL A 25 11.47 -18.34 -15.02
C VAL A 25 10.41 -19.38 -14.68
N ALA A 26 10.75 -20.66 -14.81
CA ALA A 26 9.87 -21.77 -14.49
C ALA A 26 10.04 -22.24 -13.04
N ASP A 27 9.12 -23.08 -12.59
CA ASP A 27 9.15 -23.79 -11.29
C ASP A 27 9.23 -22.88 -10.05
N LEU A 28 8.64 -21.68 -10.14
CA LEU A 28 8.55 -20.76 -9.02
C LEU A 28 7.27 -21.02 -8.20
N HIS A 29 7.43 -21.11 -6.87
CA HIS A 29 6.32 -21.11 -5.93
C HIS A 29 5.93 -19.66 -5.58
N LEU A 30 4.97 -19.11 -6.32
CA LEU A 30 4.65 -17.68 -6.29
C LEU A 30 3.96 -17.20 -5.01
N GLU A 31 3.28 -18.08 -4.26
CA GLU A 31 2.45 -17.72 -3.11
C GLU A 31 3.18 -16.95 -2.00
N HIS A 32 4.49 -17.19 -1.85
CA HIS A 32 5.31 -16.56 -0.81
C HIS A 32 6.55 -15.89 -1.40
N LEU A 33 6.59 -15.77 -2.72
CA LEU A 33 7.73 -15.19 -3.41
C LEU A 33 7.66 -13.66 -3.36
N ILE A 34 8.75 -13.06 -2.90
CA ILE A 34 8.99 -11.63 -3.03
C ILE A 34 10.10 -11.41 -4.05
N TYR A 35 10.05 -10.30 -4.76
CA TYR A 35 11.04 -9.96 -5.77
C TYR A 35 11.28 -8.47 -5.87
N ASP A 36 12.46 -8.12 -6.34
CA ASP A 36 12.85 -6.78 -6.73
C ASP A 36 13.67 -6.85 -8.02
N PHE A 37 13.84 -5.72 -8.68
CA PHE A 37 14.78 -5.59 -9.79
C PHE A 37 16.09 -4.99 -9.30
N GLU A 38 17.20 -5.49 -9.82
CA GLU A 38 18.50 -4.83 -9.69
C GLU A 38 18.89 -4.19 -11.02
N ILE A 39 18.97 -2.86 -11.05
CA ILE A 39 19.32 -2.08 -12.23
C ILE A 39 20.56 -1.25 -11.92
N ASN A 40 21.67 -1.50 -12.62
CA ASN A 40 22.93 -0.82 -12.41
C ASN A 40 23.40 -0.86 -10.93
N GLY A 41 23.25 -2.01 -10.29
CA GLY A 41 23.64 -2.22 -8.89
C GLY A 41 22.73 -1.54 -7.85
N LYS A 42 21.55 -1.06 -8.26
CA LYS A 42 20.55 -0.49 -7.37
C LYS A 42 19.31 -1.37 -7.36
N THR A 43 18.86 -1.72 -6.18
CA THR A 43 17.57 -2.39 -6.00
C THR A 43 16.43 -1.43 -6.28
N VAL A 44 15.49 -1.85 -7.10
CA VAL A 44 14.29 -1.10 -7.49
C VAL A 44 13.10 -2.03 -7.37
N MET A 45 12.12 -1.62 -6.57
CA MET A 45 10.84 -2.32 -6.50
C MET A 45 10.05 -2.15 -7.80
N ASP A 46 9.32 -3.17 -8.20
CA ASP A 46 8.44 -3.12 -9.36
C ASP A 46 7.25 -2.17 -9.12
N PRO A 47 7.13 -1.06 -9.86
CA PRO A 47 5.99 -0.15 -9.71
C PRO A 47 4.66 -0.75 -10.22
N CYS A 48 4.73 -1.85 -10.98
CA CYS A 48 3.57 -2.55 -11.52
C CYS A 48 3.26 -3.85 -10.76
N ALA A 49 3.91 -4.11 -9.63
CA ALA A 49 3.61 -5.28 -8.81
C ALA A 49 2.13 -5.33 -8.39
N HIS A 50 1.53 -6.51 -8.48
CA HIS A 50 0.12 -6.72 -8.12
C HIS A 50 -0.10 -6.99 -6.63
N ALA A 51 0.95 -7.24 -5.89
CA ALA A 51 0.95 -7.32 -4.44
C ALA A 51 2.24 -6.71 -3.88
N ILE A 52 2.20 -6.19 -2.68
CA ILE A 52 3.34 -5.56 -2.01
C ILE A 52 3.51 -6.16 -0.62
N MET A 53 4.74 -6.56 -0.31
CA MET A 53 5.15 -7.00 1.02
C MET A 53 5.90 -5.87 1.74
N GLY A 54 5.79 -5.85 3.08
CA GLY A 54 6.43 -4.84 3.95
C GLY A 54 5.48 -3.72 4.43
N ARG A 55 4.21 -3.69 3.97
CA ARG A 55 3.21 -2.67 4.35
C ARG A 55 1.92 -3.25 4.92
N GLN A 56 2.00 -4.43 5.56
CA GLN A 56 0.83 -5.14 6.07
C GLN A 56 0.17 -4.46 7.27
N VAL A 57 0.93 -3.70 8.07
CA VAL A 57 0.45 -3.03 9.27
C VAL A 57 0.32 -1.53 9.05
N TRP A 58 -0.89 -1.01 9.26
CA TRP A 58 -1.16 0.42 9.16
C TRP A 58 -0.35 1.22 10.20
N ASN A 59 0.37 2.22 9.74
CA ASN A 59 1.14 3.14 10.58
C ASN A 59 2.06 2.43 11.57
N ASP A 60 2.73 1.40 11.12
CA ASP A 60 3.63 0.59 11.95
C ASP A 60 4.73 1.47 12.56
N SER A 61 4.73 1.56 13.89
CA SER A 61 5.70 2.36 14.64
C SER A 61 7.10 1.76 14.68
N SER A 62 7.23 0.46 14.39
CA SER A 62 8.52 -0.25 14.34
C SER A 62 9.30 0.07 13.06
N ARG A 63 8.65 0.56 12.01
CA ARG A 63 9.29 0.91 10.75
C ARG A 63 10.24 2.09 10.93
N SER A 64 11.51 1.87 10.65
CA SER A 64 12.54 2.90 10.57
C SER A 64 12.99 3.06 9.12
N ARG A 65 13.62 4.20 8.78
CA ARG A 65 14.19 4.43 7.44
C ARG A 65 15.21 3.37 7.02
N GLN A 66 15.88 2.76 7.98
CA GLN A 66 16.97 1.80 7.74
C GLN A 66 16.49 0.35 7.65
N GLN A 67 15.28 0.07 8.15
CA GLN A 67 14.70 -1.29 8.20
C GLN A 67 13.44 -1.41 7.34
N TYR A 68 13.15 -0.39 6.54
CA TYR A 68 11.95 -0.35 5.75
C TYR A 68 12.22 -0.97 4.38
N GLU A 69 11.97 -2.24 4.27
CA GLU A 69 12.04 -2.99 3.02
C GLU A 69 10.62 -3.21 2.50
N VAL A 70 10.42 -2.84 1.26
CA VAL A 70 9.16 -3.03 0.54
C VAL A 70 9.50 -3.73 -0.76
N HIS A 71 8.85 -4.86 -0.99
CA HIS A 71 9.14 -5.74 -2.11
C HIS A 71 7.89 -5.96 -2.95
N GLY A 72 8.06 -6.19 -4.23
CA GLY A 72 7.02 -6.74 -5.08
C GLY A 72 6.69 -8.17 -4.69
N ALA A 73 5.43 -8.55 -4.86
CA ALA A 73 4.95 -9.91 -4.65
C ALA A 73 3.90 -10.26 -5.71
N PHE A 74 3.46 -11.52 -5.72
CA PHE A 74 2.49 -12.01 -6.68
C PHE A 74 1.11 -12.17 -6.03
N ASP A 75 0.06 -11.71 -6.73
CA ASP A 75 -1.32 -12.05 -6.41
C ASP A 75 -1.72 -13.27 -7.24
N VAL A 76 -1.55 -14.44 -6.65
CA VAL A 76 -1.83 -15.72 -7.32
C VAL A 76 -3.22 -16.26 -7.05
N GLN A 77 -4.04 -15.51 -6.31
CA GLN A 77 -5.36 -15.99 -5.90
C GLN A 77 -6.40 -15.76 -6.99
N GLU A 78 -6.94 -16.83 -7.50
CA GLU A 78 -8.16 -16.77 -8.31
C GLU A 78 -9.36 -16.36 -7.43
N PHE A 79 -10.30 -15.64 -8.04
CA PHE A 79 -11.55 -15.26 -7.41
C PHE A 79 -12.71 -15.64 -8.32
N ASP A 80 -13.58 -16.49 -7.80
CA ASP A 80 -14.79 -16.86 -8.49
C ASP A 80 -15.84 -15.75 -8.32
N TRP A 81 -16.16 -15.07 -9.41
CA TRP A 81 -17.19 -14.04 -9.47
C TRP A 81 -18.60 -14.63 -9.61
N GLY A 82 -18.73 -15.93 -9.92
CA GLY A 82 -20.02 -16.57 -10.17
C GLY A 82 -20.77 -15.88 -11.30
N GLU A 83 -22.04 -15.56 -11.05
CA GLU A 83 -22.93 -14.84 -11.98
C GLU A 83 -22.96 -13.32 -11.69
N ASP A 84 -21.94 -12.77 -11.05
CA ASP A 84 -21.89 -11.35 -10.71
C ASP A 84 -21.90 -10.49 -11.98
N VAL A 85 -22.79 -9.52 -12.01
CA VAL A 85 -22.93 -8.57 -13.11
C VAL A 85 -22.99 -7.15 -12.56
N CYS A 86 -22.35 -6.22 -13.25
CA CYS A 86 -22.41 -4.82 -12.86
C CYS A 86 -23.88 -4.31 -12.94
N PRO A 87 -24.43 -3.75 -11.85
CA PRO A 87 -25.78 -3.20 -11.88
C PRO A 87 -25.81 -1.97 -12.78
N GLU A 88 -26.69 -1.99 -13.78
CA GLU A 88 -26.88 -0.87 -14.75
C GLU A 88 -27.76 0.23 -14.13
N ILE A 89 -27.24 0.96 -13.14
CA ILE A 89 -27.97 2.05 -12.48
C ILE A 89 -27.95 3.29 -13.34
N PRO A 90 -29.11 3.83 -13.78
CA PRO A 90 -29.18 5.07 -14.53
C PRO A 90 -28.54 6.24 -13.77
N ARG A 91 -27.87 7.12 -14.50
CA ARG A 91 -27.13 8.23 -13.90
C ARG A 91 -27.99 9.13 -13.02
N GLU A 92 -29.24 9.36 -13.40
CA GLU A 92 -30.23 10.15 -12.67
C GLU A 92 -30.71 9.51 -11.37
N GLN A 93 -30.47 8.20 -11.19
CA GLN A 93 -30.79 7.44 -9.99
C GLN A 93 -29.55 7.19 -9.12
N MET A 94 -28.38 7.69 -9.56
CA MET A 94 -27.13 7.47 -8.85
C MET A 94 -27.07 8.33 -7.59
N ILE A 95 -26.97 7.67 -6.43
CA ILE A 95 -26.67 8.28 -5.13
C ILE A 95 -25.29 7.81 -4.71
N MET A 96 -24.29 8.67 -4.89
CA MET A 96 -22.89 8.35 -4.63
C MET A 96 -22.51 8.67 -3.19
N TYR A 97 -21.86 7.74 -2.52
CA TYR A 97 -21.29 7.93 -1.20
C TYR A 97 -19.76 7.73 -1.26
N LYS A 98 -19.01 8.82 -1.06
CA LYS A 98 -17.56 8.77 -1.01
C LYS A 98 -17.10 8.45 0.41
N LEU A 99 -16.27 7.43 0.58
CA LEU A 99 -15.79 7.00 1.89
C LEU A 99 -14.32 6.54 1.88
N HIS A 100 -13.72 6.64 3.05
CA HIS A 100 -12.40 6.10 3.34
C HIS A 100 -12.55 4.76 4.06
N VAL A 101 -11.99 3.68 3.50
CA VAL A 101 -12.16 2.31 4.02
C VAL A 101 -11.87 2.22 5.52
N ARG A 102 -10.70 2.73 5.92
CA ARG A 102 -10.30 2.71 7.34
C ARG A 102 -11.16 3.64 8.19
N GLY A 103 -11.33 4.89 7.78
CA GLY A 103 -12.05 5.89 8.58
C GLY A 103 -13.51 5.54 8.83
N PHE A 104 -14.18 4.93 7.86
CA PHE A 104 -15.60 4.65 7.92
C PHE A 104 -16.00 3.64 9.01
N THR A 105 -15.09 2.77 9.43
CA THR A 105 -15.41 1.68 10.35
C THR A 105 -14.64 1.71 11.67
N MET A 106 -13.68 2.62 11.86
CA MET A 106 -12.85 2.66 13.08
C MET A 106 -13.65 2.84 14.37
N ASP A 107 -14.62 3.74 14.38
CA ASP A 107 -15.45 4.06 15.56
C ASP A 107 -16.77 3.30 15.58
N SER A 108 -16.93 2.33 14.71
CA SER A 108 -18.26 1.74 14.48
C SER A 108 -18.71 0.71 15.53
N GLY A 109 -17.91 0.41 16.55
CA GLY A 109 -18.20 -0.59 17.56
C GLY A 109 -18.41 -2.01 16.98
N THR A 110 -17.99 -2.25 15.73
CA THR A 110 -18.15 -3.53 15.06
C THR A 110 -17.24 -4.58 15.69
N ARG A 111 -17.75 -5.81 15.85
CA ARG A 111 -16.97 -6.97 16.32
C ARG A 111 -15.93 -7.48 15.30
N SER A 112 -15.97 -6.99 14.08
CA SER A 112 -14.98 -7.30 13.03
C SER A 112 -13.78 -6.37 13.15
N VAL A 113 -12.66 -6.76 12.57
CA VAL A 113 -11.42 -5.95 12.56
C VAL A 113 -11.71 -4.57 11.96
N PRO A 114 -11.74 -3.49 12.77
CA PRO A 114 -12.14 -2.16 12.30
C PRO A 114 -11.10 -1.61 11.30
N GLY A 115 -11.56 -0.76 10.40
CA GLY A 115 -10.70 -0.11 9.41
C GLY A 115 -10.33 -1.00 8.22
N THR A 116 -11.06 -2.11 7.99
CA THR A 116 -10.77 -3.07 6.92
C THR A 116 -11.91 -3.19 5.92
N PHE A 117 -11.62 -3.79 4.75
CA PHE A 117 -12.65 -4.15 3.76
C PHE A 117 -13.72 -5.04 4.36
N ARG A 118 -13.34 -5.99 5.24
CA ARG A 118 -14.28 -6.87 5.96
C ARG A 118 -15.22 -6.07 6.85
N ALA A 119 -14.72 -5.10 7.57
CA ALA A 119 -15.55 -4.21 8.38
C ALA A 119 -16.52 -3.39 7.51
N LEU A 120 -16.05 -2.93 6.34
CA LEU A 120 -16.87 -2.19 5.39
C LEU A 120 -17.99 -3.07 4.80
N MET A 121 -17.72 -4.34 4.48
CA MET A 121 -18.76 -5.29 4.04
C MET A 121 -19.93 -5.37 5.04
N ASN A 122 -19.64 -5.32 6.34
CA ASN A 122 -20.66 -5.34 7.39
C ASN A 122 -21.49 -4.04 7.46
N ARG A 123 -21.07 -2.99 6.76
CA ARG A 123 -21.76 -1.71 6.66
C ARG A 123 -22.62 -1.55 5.39
N ILE A 124 -22.58 -2.51 4.47
CA ILE A 124 -23.40 -2.49 3.25
C ILE A 124 -24.90 -2.34 3.58
N PRO A 125 -25.49 -3.07 4.57
CA PRO A 125 -26.90 -2.87 4.92
C PRO A 125 -27.24 -1.43 5.35
N TYR A 126 -26.31 -0.74 6.03
CA TYR A 126 -26.47 0.67 6.40
C TYR A 126 -26.46 1.57 5.17
N LEU A 127 -25.53 1.37 4.25
CA LEU A 127 -25.47 2.14 3.00
C LEU A 127 -26.71 1.93 2.15
N LYS A 128 -27.20 0.70 2.03
CA LYS A 128 -28.46 0.39 1.35
C LYS A 128 -29.67 1.09 2.01
N LYS A 129 -29.73 1.14 3.34
CA LYS A 129 -30.79 1.85 4.08
C LYS A 129 -30.76 3.36 3.83
N LEU A 130 -29.59 3.94 3.59
CA LEU A 130 -29.44 5.35 3.20
C LEU A 130 -29.85 5.62 1.75
N GLY A 131 -30.10 4.59 0.95
CA GLY A 131 -30.39 4.72 -0.48
C GLY A 131 -29.16 4.89 -1.36
N VAL A 132 -27.96 4.59 -0.85
CA VAL A 132 -26.72 4.66 -1.61
C VAL A 132 -26.75 3.58 -2.70
N THR A 133 -26.48 3.98 -3.94
CA THR A 133 -26.39 3.10 -5.10
C THR A 133 -24.98 2.95 -5.64
N THR A 134 -24.11 3.87 -5.28
CA THR A 134 -22.72 3.90 -5.76
C THR A 134 -21.78 4.26 -4.60
N VAL A 135 -20.75 3.45 -4.41
CA VAL A 135 -19.69 3.73 -3.42
C VAL A 135 -18.43 4.18 -4.15
N GLU A 136 -17.97 5.40 -3.85
CA GLU A 136 -16.68 5.89 -4.29
C GLU A 136 -15.66 5.69 -3.15
N LEU A 137 -14.74 4.75 -3.34
CA LEU A 137 -13.69 4.52 -2.36
C LEU A 137 -12.56 5.55 -2.55
N MET A 138 -12.12 6.17 -1.46
CA MET A 138 -10.82 6.85 -1.44
C MET A 138 -9.71 5.84 -1.69
N PRO A 139 -8.47 6.26 -2.01
CA PRO A 139 -7.41 5.37 -2.48
C PRO A 139 -7.32 4.06 -1.72
N VAL A 140 -7.44 2.94 -2.45
CA VAL A 140 -7.32 1.56 -1.96
C VAL A 140 -6.15 0.81 -2.58
N TYR A 141 -5.40 1.47 -3.47
CA TYR A 141 -4.12 0.96 -3.95
C TYR A 141 -3.04 1.09 -2.87
N GLU A 142 -1.94 0.38 -3.03
CA GLU A 142 -0.85 0.42 -2.05
C GLU A 142 -0.07 1.73 -2.13
N PHE A 143 -0.19 2.56 -1.12
CA PHE A 143 0.52 3.83 -0.95
C PHE A 143 1.32 3.85 0.35
N GLU A 144 2.31 4.74 0.44
CA GLU A 144 3.06 4.96 1.67
C GLU A 144 2.25 5.82 2.64
N GLU A 145 1.86 5.24 3.77
CA GLU A 145 1.13 5.96 4.80
C GLU A 145 2.04 6.69 5.80
N ILE A 146 3.32 6.36 5.81
CA ILE A 146 4.27 6.96 6.74
C ILE A 146 5.10 8.02 6.02
N GLU A 147 4.73 9.27 6.21
CA GLU A 147 5.57 10.38 5.78
C GLU A 147 6.76 10.54 6.74
N LEU A 148 7.90 10.04 6.33
CA LEU A 148 9.15 10.38 6.99
C LEU A 148 9.50 11.83 6.62
N PRO A 149 9.69 12.73 7.59
CA PRO A 149 10.03 14.10 7.28
C PRO A 149 11.31 14.11 6.45
N LYS A 150 11.23 14.74 5.28
CA LYS A 150 12.43 15.04 4.49
C LYS A 150 13.36 15.82 5.43
N GLN A 151 14.63 15.47 5.48
CA GLN A 151 15.59 16.29 6.24
C GLN A 151 15.42 17.74 5.76
N GLN A 152 14.86 18.59 6.61
CA GLN A 152 14.82 20.01 6.31
C GLN A 152 16.28 20.43 6.22
N LYS A 153 16.70 20.85 5.03
CA LYS A 153 17.98 21.57 4.92
C LYS A 153 17.81 22.78 5.81
N LEU A 154 18.55 22.80 6.92
CA LEU A 154 18.58 23.97 7.80
C LEU A 154 18.86 25.20 6.91
N PRO A 155 18.05 26.28 7.04
CA PRO A 155 18.32 27.49 6.31
C PRO A 155 19.78 27.92 6.50
N GLU A 156 20.42 28.45 5.46
CA GLU A 156 21.85 28.78 5.49
C GLU A 156 22.25 29.66 6.66
N TYR A 157 21.35 30.58 7.08
CA TYR A 157 21.59 31.45 8.23
C TYR A 157 21.67 30.69 9.56
N ILE A 158 20.96 29.57 9.70
CA ILE A 158 21.03 28.70 10.90
C ILE A 158 22.35 27.95 10.90
N ARG A 159 22.79 27.43 9.72
CA ARG A 159 24.11 26.82 9.55
C ARG A 159 25.25 27.78 9.85
N TRP A 160 25.09 29.05 9.44
CA TRP A 160 26.07 30.09 9.72
C TRP A 160 26.16 30.39 11.23
N LYS A 161 25.02 30.47 11.94
CA LYS A 161 24.94 30.67 13.38
C LYS A 161 25.52 29.50 14.19
N GLU A 162 25.34 28.29 13.75
CA GLU A 162 25.90 27.08 14.37
C GLU A 162 27.41 27.00 14.21
N LYS A 163 27.97 27.53 13.12
CA LYS A 163 29.42 27.61 12.90
C LYS A 163 30.13 28.67 13.75
N GLN A 164 29.40 29.66 14.25
CA GLN A 164 29.97 30.73 15.09
C GLN A 164 29.88 30.44 16.58
N THR A 165 29.08 29.49 17.01
CA THR A 165 28.99 29.06 18.40
C THR A 165 29.72 27.75 18.54
N ASP A 166 30.90 27.76 19.14
CA ASP A 166 31.69 26.57 19.55
C ASP A 166 30.97 25.74 20.66
N GLN A 167 29.70 25.92 20.85
CA GLN A 167 28.89 25.14 21.74
C GLN A 167 28.29 23.96 20.97
N ILE A 168 28.99 22.84 21.01
CA ILE A 168 28.42 21.53 20.68
C ILE A 168 27.23 21.34 21.58
N ARG A 169 26.01 21.58 21.04
CA ARG A 169 24.80 21.16 21.70
C ARG A 169 24.75 19.64 21.68
N PRO A 170 24.62 18.97 22.86
CA PRO A 170 24.49 17.52 22.87
C PRO A 170 23.35 17.10 21.94
N ALA A 171 23.56 16.00 21.21
CA ALA A 171 22.66 15.44 20.22
C ALA A 171 21.24 15.10 20.76
N GLU A 172 21.03 15.22 22.07
CA GLU A 172 19.80 14.87 22.79
C GLU A 172 18.61 15.83 22.60
N LYS A 173 18.75 16.93 21.90
CA LYS A 173 17.65 17.88 21.65
C LYS A 173 17.24 18.04 20.21
N ILE A 174 17.49 17.05 19.36
CA ILE A 174 16.73 16.95 18.12
C ILE A 174 15.30 16.59 18.54
N LYS A 175 14.42 17.59 18.62
CA LYS A 175 12.98 17.35 18.77
C LYS A 175 12.61 16.29 17.76
N LYS A 176 12.15 15.13 18.21
CA LYS A 176 11.60 14.10 17.31
C LYS A 176 10.58 14.82 16.45
N VAL A 177 10.89 15.00 15.18
CA VAL A 177 9.94 15.60 14.23
C VAL A 177 8.74 14.67 14.22
N PRO A 178 7.53 15.19 14.51
CA PRO A 178 6.36 14.34 14.61
C PRO A 178 6.17 13.62 13.27
N ARG A 179 5.99 12.30 13.36
CA ARG A 179 5.70 11.44 12.23
C ARG A 179 4.35 11.85 11.66
N LYS A 180 4.32 12.23 10.39
CA LYS A 180 3.07 12.48 9.68
C LYS A 180 2.58 11.19 9.05
N VAL A 181 1.26 11.03 9.06
CA VAL A 181 0.58 9.93 8.40
C VAL A 181 -0.14 10.49 7.18
N ASN A 182 0.17 9.94 6.00
CA ASN A 182 -0.62 10.14 4.79
C ASN A 182 -1.90 9.31 4.93
N TYR A 183 -2.91 9.91 5.57
CA TYR A 183 -4.15 9.22 5.89
C TYR A 183 -5.02 8.98 4.65
N TRP A 184 -5.07 9.95 3.74
CA TRP A 184 -5.98 9.95 2.61
C TRP A 184 -5.50 9.13 1.42
N GLY A 185 -4.20 8.92 1.28
CA GLY A 185 -3.60 8.07 0.25
C GLY A 185 -3.52 8.68 -1.14
N TYR A 186 -3.76 9.97 -1.33
CA TYR A 186 -3.67 10.65 -2.64
C TYR A 186 -2.23 10.98 -3.06
N GLU A 187 -1.28 10.17 -2.69
CA GLU A 187 0.12 10.22 -3.10
C GLU A 187 0.41 9.15 -4.17
N PRO A 188 1.45 9.31 -4.98
CA PRO A 188 1.88 8.25 -5.87
C PRO A 188 2.16 6.95 -5.11
N GLY A 189 1.71 5.83 -5.65
CA GLY A 189 1.83 4.52 -5.03
C GLY A 189 1.88 3.40 -6.07
N ASN A 190 1.73 2.19 -5.60
CA ASN A 190 1.66 1.00 -6.42
C ASN A 190 0.20 0.76 -6.83
N TYR A 191 -0.18 1.35 -7.96
CA TYR A 191 -1.59 1.42 -8.40
C TYR A 191 -2.22 0.07 -8.73
N PHE A 192 -1.42 -0.96 -8.99
CA PHE A 192 -1.89 -2.31 -9.32
C PHE A 192 -2.00 -3.23 -8.09
N ALA A 193 -1.49 -2.80 -6.94
CA ALA A 193 -1.57 -3.55 -5.70
C ALA A 193 -2.64 -2.97 -4.77
N VAL A 194 -3.43 -3.83 -4.16
CA VAL A 194 -4.41 -3.45 -3.14
C VAL A 194 -3.71 -3.12 -1.83
N LYS A 195 -4.17 -2.09 -1.12
CA LYS A 195 -3.64 -1.68 0.18
C LYS A 195 -3.74 -2.81 1.21
N ALA A 196 -2.61 -3.45 1.50
CA ALA A 196 -2.54 -4.62 2.37
C ALA A 196 -3.07 -4.34 3.78
N SER A 197 -2.75 -3.17 4.34
CA SER A 197 -3.18 -2.79 5.69
C SER A 197 -4.67 -2.44 5.81
N TYR A 198 -5.43 -2.44 4.70
CA TYR A 198 -6.90 -2.32 4.71
C TYR A 198 -7.60 -3.67 4.70
N ALA A 199 -6.89 -4.77 4.66
CA ALA A 199 -7.47 -6.09 4.80
C ALA A 199 -7.41 -6.59 6.25
N ALA A 200 -8.38 -7.42 6.64
CA ALA A 200 -8.34 -8.14 7.91
C ALA A 200 -7.27 -9.24 7.90
N ASP A 201 -7.00 -9.78 6.70
CA ASP A 201 -5.86 -10.63 6.40
C ASP A 201 -5.00 -9.96 5.33
N PRO A 202 -3.92 -9.26 5.72
CA PRO A 202 -3.10 -8.48 4.79
C PRO A 202 -2.43 -9.30 3.68
N LEU A 203 -2.19 -10.59 3.88
CA LEU A 203 -1.62 -11.48 2.85
C LEU A 203 -2.65 -11.82 1.75
N HIS A 204 -3.93 -11.63 2.03
CA HIS A 204 -5.04 -11.89 1.13
C HIS A 204 -5.85 -10.63 0.79
N ALA A 205 -5.19 -9.47 0.79
CA ALA A 205 -5.84 -8.17 0.62
C ALA A 205 -6.63 -8.06 -0.70
N SER A 206 -6.08 -8.55 -1.78
CA SER A 206 -6.74 -8.54 -3.09
C SER A 206 -8.02 -9.37 -3.09
N ARG A 207 -7.99 -10.55 -2.48
CA ARG A 207 -9.18 -11.40 -2.33
C ARG A 207 -10.26 -10.71 -1.48
N GLU A 208 -9.87 -10.12 -0.35
CA GLU A 208 -10.82 -9.43 0.53
C GLU A 208 -11.46 -8.22 -0.16
N PHE A 209 -10.68 -7.49 -0.97
CA PHE A 209 -11.20 -6.40 -1.78
C PHE A 209 -12.16 -6.86 -2.87
N ARG A 210 -11.84 -7.95 -3.60
CA ARG A 210 -12.78 -8.57 -4.56
C ARG A 210 -14.07 -9.04 -3.89
N MET A 211 -13.98 -9.60 -2.67
CA MET A 211 -15.18 -9.96 -1.87
C MET A 211 -16.02 -8.72 -1.53
N LEU A 212 -15.41 -7.58 -1.23
CA LEU A 212 -16.14 -6.33 -1.00
C LEU A 212 -16.87 -5.90 -2.26
N ILE A 213 -16.21 -5.90 -3.42
CA ILE A 213 -16.83 -5.53 -4.71
C ILE A 213 -18.01 -6.44 -5.01
N HIS A 214 -17.82 -7.76 -4.89
CA HIS A 214 -18.88 -8.77 -5.14
C HIS A 214 -20.10 -8.61 -4.22
N ARG A 215 -19.97 -8.01 -3.04
CA ARG A 215 -21.07 -7.78 -2.10
C ARG A 215 -21.77 -6.43 -2.24
N LEU A 216 -21.16 -5.48 -2.92
CA LEU A 216 -21.73 -4.16 -3.18
C LEU A 216 -22.75 -4.21 -4.30
#